data_02f287b5ce483d531977872654c12b5f
#
_entry.id   02f287b5ce483d531977872654c12b5f
#
_cell.length_a   1.000
_cell.length_b   1.000
_cell.length_c   1.000
_cell.angle_alpha   90.00
_cell.angle_beta   90.00
_cell.angle_gamma   90.00
#
_symmetry.space_group_name_H-M   'P 1'
#
loop_
_entity.id
_entity.type
_entity.pdbx_description
1 polymer ?
#
loop_
_entity_poly.entity_id
_entity_poly.type
_entity_poly.pdbx_seq_one_letter_code
_entity_poly.pdbx_strand_id
1 'polypeptide(L)'
;MSKINLVIASLSVSSVFALVFVCLITLGVTSAAYAAEQYSLVGKWGSRGSGEGKFSQPLDLAIDSSGNVYATDFPGIGNQIQKFTANGTFITSWGNLGFGNGRFTNPAGIAIDSSGNVYVGDFGNPENAVQKFTANGTFITSWGSTGLGDGQFINPGGIAVDSSGNVYVGDFGENNRVQKFDSNGKFIAKLGAPGSDDGQFITPADIAVDKAGNLYVVDAGNNRVQKFDSIGKFITKWGTAGSGDGQFSAPVGIVIDSSGNVYVSDNNRVQKFDSNGKFITNWTVSSPFGIAVDSGGKVYVIDQTTGGIQIYGLISS
;
A
#
# COMPACT_ATOMS: atom_id res chain seq x y z
N MET A 1 6.59 -24.80 -86.26
CA MET A 1 7.32 -24.23 -85.14
C MET A 1 6.67 -22.90 -84.77
N SER A 2 5.81 -22.93 -83.83
CA SER A 2 5.03 -21.74 -83.37
C SER A 2 5.81 -21.07 -82.23
N LYS A 3 6.13 -19.78 -82.36
CA LYS A 3 6.77 -18.99 -81.35
C LYS A 3 5.67 -18.45 -80.38
N ILE A 4 5.72 -18.85 -79.15
CA ILE A 4 4.87 -18.27 -78.07
C ILE A 4 5.56 -17.01 -77.57
N ASN A 5 4.94 -15.85 -77.80
CA ASN A 5 5.41 -14.58 -77.24
C ASN A 5 4.89 -14.47 -75.83
N LEU A 6 5.78 -14.48 -74.87
CA LEU A 6 5.49 -14.19 -73.47
C LEU A 6 5.41 -12.66 -73.27
N VAL A 7 4.27 -12.09 -73.07
CA VAL A 7 4.07 -10.71 -72.66
C VAL A 7 4.22 -10.63 -71.16
N ILE A 8 5.36 -10.12 -70.70
CA ILE A 8 5.57 -9.76 -69.27
C ILE A 8 4.95 -8.38 -69.08
N ALA A 9 3.79 -8.33 -68.40
CA ALA A 9 3.23 -7.08 -67.93
C ALA A 9 4.06 -6.59 -66.71
N SER A 10 4.80 -5.51 -66.89
CA SER A 10 5.50 -4.84 -65.80
C SER A 10 4.48 -4.11 -64.94
N LEU A 11 4.12 -4.69 -63.83
CA LEU A 11 3.40 -3.99 -62.75
C LEU A 11 4.35 -2.96 -62.14
N SER A 12 4.04 -1.69 -62.21
CA SER A 12 4.84 -0.62 -61.63
C SER A 12 4.86 -0.73 -60.12
N VAL A 13 6.00 -0.42 -59.51
CA VAL A 13 6.21 -0.41 -58.05
C VAL A 13 5.15 0.44 -57.31
N SER A 14 4.56 1.42 -57.99
CA SER A 14 3.48 2.26 -57.46
C SER A 14 2.18 1.49 -57.11
N SER A 15 1.88 0.41 -57.85
CA SER A 15 0.65 -0.37 -57.63
C SER A 15 0.75 -1.27 -56.39
N VAL A 16 1.95 -1.72 -56.04
CA VAL A 16 2.19 -2.56 -54.87
C VAL A 16 2.11 -1.71 -53.58
N PHE A 17 2.63 -0.48 -53.64
CA PHE A 17 2.50 0.44 -52.49
C PHE A 17 1.06 0.88 -52.26
N ALA A 18 0.24 1.06 -53.27
CA ALA A 18 -1.15 1.41 -53.10
C ALA A 18 -1.98 0.27 -52.46
N LEU A 19 -1.71 -1.00 -52.80
CA LEU A 19 -2.38 -2.15 -52.20
C LEU A 19 -1.95 -2.39 -50.73
N VAL A 20 -0.68 -2.15 -50.41
CA VAL A 20 -0.20 -2.27 -49.01
C VAL A 20 -0.72 -1.13 -48.16
N PHE A 21 -0.87 0.10 -48.70
CA PHE A 21 -1.43 1.23 -47.97
C PHE A 21 -2.94 1.11 -47.74
N VAL A 22 -3.71 0.54 -48.65
CA VAL A 22 -5.15 0.28 -48.49
C VAL A 22 -5.39 -0.87 -47.48
N CYS A 23 -4.51 -1.91 -47.45
CA CYS A 23 -4.60 -2.96 -46.41
C CYS A 23 -4.24 -2.47 -45.00
N LEU A 24 -3.34 -1.48 -44.86
CA LEU A 24 -2.98 -0.88 -43.56
C LEU A 24 -4.04 0.08 -43.03
N ILE A 25 -4.89 0.66 -43.89
CA ILE A 25 -5.96 1.57 -43.46
C ILE A 25 -7.21 0.79 -42.98
N THR A 26 -7.38 -0.48 -43.37
CA THR A 26 -8.54 -1.29 -42.94
C THR A 26 -8.28 -2.13 -41.68
N LEU A 27 -7.05 -2.22 -41.19
CA LEU A 27 -6.69 -2.66 -39.85
C LEU A 27 -6.57 -1.43 -38.94
N GLY A 28 -7.56 -0.57 -38.95
CA GLY A 28 -7.77 0.38 -37.88
C GLY A 28 -8.10 -0.38 -36.62
N VAL A 29 -7.07 -0.91 -35.95
CA VAL A 29 -7.14 -1.12 -34.50
C VAL A 29 -7.32 0.29 -33.94
N THR A 30 -8.57 0.72 -33.80
CA THR A 30 -8.90 1.75 -32.82
C THR A 30 -8.47 1.14 -31.48
N SER A 31 -7.23 1.36 -31.08
CA SER A 31 -6.93 1.38 -29.68
C SER A 31 -7.86 2.45 -29.13
N ALA A 32 -9.00 2.02 -28.56
CA ALA A 32 -9.74 2.88 -27.68
C ALA A 32 -8.66 3.36 -26.69
N ALA A 33 -8.24 4.61 -26.82
CA ALA A 33 -7.46 5.24 -25.79
C ALA A 33 -8.42 5.24 -24.59
N TYR A 34 -8.30 4.24 -23.73
CA TYR A 34 -8.95 4.27 -22.43
C TYR A 34 -8.47 5.57 -21.81
N ALA A 35 -9.42 6.47 -21.55
CA ALA A 35 -9.09 7.68 -20.80
C ALA A 35 -8.42 7.19 -19.51
N ALA A 36 -7.26 7.77 -19.20
CA ALA A 36 -6.55 7.40 -17.98
C ALA A 36 -7.49 7.67 -16.79
N GLU A 37 -7.60 6.71 -15.88
CA GLU A 37 -8.36 6.90 -14.65
C GLU A 37 -7.92 8.20 -13.96
N GLN A 38 -8.88 9.02 -13.55
CA GLN A 38 -8.59 10.29 -12.89
C GLN A 38 -9.17 10.31 -11.47
N TYR A 39 -8.35 10.66 -10.52
CA TYR A 39 -8.71 10.84 -9.13
C TYR A 39 -8.75 12.32 -8.77
N SER A 40 -9.78 12.75 -8.05
CA SER A 40 -9.88 14.10 -7.51
C SER A 40 -10.13 14.10 -6.01
N LEU A 41 -9.73 15.19 -5.35
CA LEU A 41 -10.02 15.42 -3.94
C LEU A 41 -11.53 15.60 -3.77
N VAL A 42 -12.17 14.67 -3.07
CA VAL A 42 -13.63 14.68 -2.79
C VAL A 42 -13.94 15.00 -1.33
N GLY A 43 -12.94 15.00 -0.45
CA GLY A 43 -13.11 15.34 0.96
C GLY A 43 -11.77 15.48 1.67
N LYS A 44 -11.78 16.17 2.79
CA LYS A 44 -10.64 16.27 3.72
C LYS A 44 -11.12 16.57 5.12
N TRP A 45 -10.40 16.09 6.11
CA TRP A 45 -10.64 16.37 7.52
C TRP A 45 -9.38 16.14 8.36
N GLY A 46 -9.42 16.56 9.62
CA GLY A 46 -8.23 16.57 10.45
C GLY A 46 -7.33 17.75 10.19
N SER A 47 -6.48 18.08 11.13
CA SER A 47 -5.50 19.15 11.04
C SER A 47 -4.41 18.97 12.10
N ARG A 48 -3.28 19.65 11.95
CA ARG A 48 -2.23 19.67 12.97
C ARG A 48 -2.75 20.17 14.32
N GLY A 49 -2.34 19.52 15.39
CA GLY A 49 -2.64 19.90 16.76
C GLY A 49 -2.82 18.71 17.68
N SER A 50 -3.35 18.96 18.87
CA SER A 50 -3.69 17.97 19.88
C SER A 50 -5.19 17.96 20.14
N GLY A 51 -5.71 16.80 20.55
CA GLY A 51 -7.14 16.60 20.87
C GLY A 51 -7.90 15.92 19.74
N GLU A 52 -9.21 15.83 19.94
CA GLU A 52 -10.12 15.11 19.05
C GLU A 52 -10.11 15.68 17.63
N GLY A 53 -9.87 14.81 16.65
CA GLY A 53 -9.81 15.19 15.21
C GLY A 53 -8.59 16.01 14.81
N LYS A 54 -7.62 16.16 15.70
CA LYS A 54 -6.33 16.78 15.40
C LYS A 54 -5.20 15.76 15.53
N PHE A 55 -4.15 15.94 14.76
CA PHE A 55 -3.01 15.05 14.73
C PHE A 55 -1.70 15.81 14.94
N SER A 56 -0.79 15.22 15.71
CA SER A 56 0.58 15.70 15.82
C SER A 56 1.36 15.32 14.57
N GLN A 57 1.39 14.03 14.26
CA GLN A 57 2.01 13.46 13.08
C GLN A 57 1.36 12.10 12.78
N PRO A 58 0.23 12.08 12.05
CA PRO A 58 -0.43 10.82 11.71
C PRO A 58 0.48 10.01 10.79
N LEU A 59 0.57 8.70 11.04
CA LEU A 59 1.46 7.82 10.27
C LEU A 59 0.71 6.85 9.37
N ASP A 60 -0.30 6.16 9.89
CA ASP A 60 -0.99 5.12 9.11
C ASP A 60 -2.50 5.11 9.34
N LEU A 61 -3.22 4.51 8.40
CA LEU A 61 -4.68 4.44 8.34
C LEU A 61 -5.18 3.02 8.12
N ALA A 62 -6.27 2.67 8.79
CA ALA A 62 -7.05 1.49 8.44
C ALA A 62 -8.55 1.83 8.41
N ILE A 63 -9.33 1.09 7.61
CA ILE A 63 -10.78 1.27 7.48
C ILE A 63 -11.46 -0.05 7.82
N ASP A 64 -12.45 -0.02 8.74
CA ASP A 64 -13.22 -1.20 9.09
C ASP A 64 -14.35 -1.47 8.07
N SER A 65 -15.01 -2.63 8.17
CA SER A 65 -16.10 -3.02 7.28
C SER A 65 -17.34 -2.11 7.34
N SER A 66 -17.44 -1.27 8.37
CA SER A 66 -18.50 -0.26 8.54
C SER A 66 -18.11 1.08 7.93
N GLY A 67 -16.88 1.21 7.40
CA GLY A 67 -16.33 2.44 6.84
C GLY A 67 -15.74 3.40 7.87
N ASN A 68 -15.57 2.99 9.14
CA ASN A 68 -14.87 3.84 10.11
C ASN A 68 -13.37 3.84 9.83
N VAL A 69 -12.76 5.00 9.98
CA VAL A 69 -11.34 5.24 9.75
C VAL A 69 -10.61 5.29 11.08
N TYR A 70 -9.53 4.55 11.18
CA TYR A 70 -8.62 4.54 12.31
C TYR A 70 -7.29 5.12 11.89
N ALA A 71 -6.70 5.97 12.70
CA ALA A 71 -5.41 6.60 12.43
C ALA A 71 -4.48 6.48 13.63
N THR A 72 -3.22 6.13 13.36
CA THR A 72 -2.13 6.25 14.34
C THR A 72 -1.63 7.67 14.38
N ASP A 73 -1.32 8.21 15.56
CA ASP A 73 -0.79 9.57 15.74
C ASP A 73 0.47 9.57 16.61
N PHE A 74 1.60 10.02 16.04
CA PHE A 74 2.96 10.03 16.61
C PHE A 74 3.66 11.38 16.38
N PRO A 75 4.72 11.76 17.09
CA PRO A 75 4.86 11.81 18.55
C PRO A 75 4.24 13.09 19.09
N GLY A 76 3.83 13.11 20.32
CA GLY A 76 3.35 14.33 20.95
C GLY A 76 2.53 14.07 22.20
N ILE A 77 1.60 14.96 22.51
CA ILE A 77 0.76 14.88 23.71
C ILE A 77 -0.22 13.70 23.64
N GLY A 78 -0.21 12.91 22.56
CA GLY A 78 -1.24 11.91 22.33
C GLY A 78 -0.77 10.46 22.18
N ASN A 79 0.30 10.12 21.46
CA ASN A 79 0.67 8.74 21.11
C ASN A 79 -0.54 7.79 21.15
N GLN A 80 -1.50 8.01 20.26
CA GLN A 80 -2.84 7.43 20.35
C GLN A 80 -3.33 6.91 19.01
N ILE A 81 -4.37 6.12 19.11
CA ILE A 81 -5.21 5.75 17.97
C ILE A 81 -6.47 6.60 18.04
N GLN A 82 -6.86 7.22 16.95
CA GLN A 82 -8.13 7.93 16.84
C GLN A 82 -9.03 7.22 15.84
N LYS A 83 -10.31 7.07 16.18
CA LYS A 83 -11.35 6.47 15.32
C LYS A 83 -12.36 7.52 14.90
N PHE A 84 -12.73 7.49 13.61
CA PHE A 84 -13.65 8.42 12.98
C PHE A 84 -14.67 7.68 12.12
N THR A 85 -15.78 8.32 11.82
CA THR A 85 -16.63 7.94 10.69
C THR A 85 -15.93 8.26 9.35
N ALA A 86 -16.44 7.72 8.25
CA ALA A 86 -15.88 7.98 6.90
C ALA A 86 -15.79 9.47 6.53
N ASN A 87 -16.64 10.31 7.09
CA ASN A 87 -16.67 11.76 6.85
C ASN A 87 -15.87 12.58 7.89
N GLY A 88 -15.10 11.91 8.76
CA GLY A 88 -14.21 12.56 9.72
C GLY A 88 -14.86 12.99 11.04
N THR A 89 -16.08 12.55 11.36
CA THR A 89 -16.64 12.76 12.69
C THR A 89 -15.92 11.87 13.70
N PHE A 90 -15.34 12.48 14.74
CA PHE A 90 -14.66 11.76 15.83
C PHE A 90 -15.60 10.81 16.55
N ILE A 91 -15.15 9.60 16.82
CA ILE A 91 -15.90 8.58 17.57
C ILE A 91 -15.26 8.33 18.93
N THR A 92 -13.99 7.97 18.96
CA THR A 92 -13.23 7.65 20.17
C THR A 92 -11.73 7.68 19.91
N SER A 93 -10.95 7.68 20.99
CA SER A 93 -9.49 7.49 20.94
C SER A 93 -9.02 6.66 22.13
N TRP A 94 -7.87 6.03 21.98
CA TRP A 94 -7.19 5.31 23.06
C TRP A 94 -5.69 5.32 22.86
N GLY A 95 -4.97 5.00 23.92
CA GLY A 95 -3.53 5.05 23.97
C GLY A 95 -3.03 6.29 24.71
N ASN A 96 -1.86 6.15 25.28
CA ASN A 96 -1.10 7.22 25.92
C ASN A 96 0.39 6.89 25.76
N LEU A 97 1.24 7.89 25.88
CA LEU A 97 2.70 7.69 25.88
C LEU A 97 3.12 6.73 26.99
N GLY A 98 3.94 5.75 26.66
CA GLY A 98 4.58 4.83 27.61
C GLY A 98 4.67 3.40 27.14
N PHE A 99 5.19 2.55 28.02
CA PHE A 99 5.28 1.11 27.85
C PHE A 99 4.09 0.41 28.50
N GLY A 100 3.85 -0.84 28.10
CA GLY A 100 2.81 -1.67 28.67
C GLY A 100 1.50 -1.62 27.86
N ASN A 101 0.54 -2.39 28.36
CA ASN A 101 -0.73 -2.65 27.68
C ASN A 101 -1.55 -1.38 27.49
N GLY A 102 -1.96 -1.12 26.26
CA GLY A 102 -2.76 0.05 25.88
C GLY A 102 -1.99 1.38 25.87
N ARG A 103 -0.67 1.34 26.02
CA ARG A 103 0.20 2.50 25.88
C ARG A 103 1.10 2.33 24.68
N PHE A 104 1.50 3.42 24.07
CA PHE A 104 2.35 3.42 22.90
C PHE A 104 3.58 4.30 23.08
N THR A 105 4.69 3.83 22.52
CA THR A 105 5.91 4.63 22.38
C THR A 105 5.83 5.42 21.07
N ASN A 106 5.64 4.72 19.98
CA ASN A 106 5.53 5.29 18.64
C ASN A 106 4.59 4.41 17.79
N PRO A 107 3.25 4.59 17.90
CA PRO A 107 2.32 3.79 17.11
C PRO A 107 2.52 4.09 15.62
N ALA A 108 2.91 3.07 14.86
CA ALA A 108 3.26 3.18 13.43
C ALA A 108 2.16 2.57 12.56
N GLY A 109 2.33 1.32 12.11
CA GLY A 109 1.34 0.64 11.26
C GLY A 109 0.08 0.24 12.01
N ILE A 110 -1.05 0.23 11.30
CA ILE A 110 -2.36 -0.18 11.84
C ILE A 110 -3.11 -1.07 10.85
N ALA A 111 -3.68 -2.18 11.33
CA ALA A 111 -4.53 -3.06 10.54
C ALA A 111 -5.77 -3.51 11.31
N ILE A 112 -6.82 -3.91 10.59
CA ILE A 112 -8.08 -4.35 11.17
C ILE A 112 -8.44 -5.71 10.60
N ASP A 113 -8.76 -6.70 11.46
CA ASP A 113 -9.23 -8.00 11.03
C ASP A 113 -10.73 -8.00 10.68
N SER A 114 -11.22 -9.10 10.09
CA SER A 114 -12.63 -9.26 9.72
C SER A 114 -13.61 -9.23 10.90
N SER A 115 -13.11 -9.41 12.12
CA SER A 115 -13.90 -9.31 13.37
C SER A 115 -13.91 -7.91 13.94
N GLY A 116 -13.20 -6.96 13.32
CA GLY A 116 -13.06 -5.58 13.76
C GLY A 116 -12.00 -5.37 14.84
N ASN A 117 -11.14 -6.36 15.12
CA ASN A 117 -10.02 -6.13 16.04
C ASN A 117 -8.94 -5.31 15.35
N VAL A 118 -8.34 -4.40 16.10
CA VAL A 118 -7.32 -3.44 15.66
C VAL A 118 -5.95 -3.91 16.12
N TYR A 119 -5.02 -4.01 15.20
CA TYR A 119 -3.61 -4.35 15.45
C TYR A 119 -2.75 -3.14 15.19
N VAL A 120 -1.86 -2.82 16.11
CA VAL A 120 -0.98 -1.64 16.05
C VAL A 120 0.46 -2.07 16.26
N GLY A 121 1.32 -1.70 15.33
CA GLY A 121 2.77 -1.79 15.49
C GLY A 121 3.28 -0.62 16.33
N ASP A 122 4.06 -0.88 17.37
CA ASP A 122 4.57 0.14 18.29
C ASP A 122 6.10 0.17 18.28
N PHE A 123 6.62 1.04 17.43
CA PHE A 123 8.07 1.22 17.27
C PHE A 123 8.73 1.73 18.54
N GLY A 124 9.80 1.06 18.95
CA GLY A 124 10.56 1.43 20.15
C GLY A 124 9.95 0.95 21.48
N ASN A 125 8.86 0.18 21.43
CA ASN A 125 8.34 -0.48 22.63
C ASN A 125 9.13 -1.79 22.88
N PRO A 126 9.85 -1.92 24.01
CA PRO A 126 10.76 -3.05 24.21
C PRO A 126 10.07 -4.39 24.48
N GLU A 127 8.77 -4.38 24.86
CA GLU A 127 8.06 -5.57 25.31
C GLU A 127 6.77 -5.87 24.52
N ASN A 128 6.18 -4.84 23.90
CA ASN A 128 4.88 -4.91 23.24
C ASN A 128 4.94 -4.30 21.85
N ALA A 129 5.78 -4.85 20.98
CA ALA A 129 6.00 -4.33 19.64
C ALA A 129 4.73 -4.37 18.75
N VAL A 130 3.80 -5.27 19.06
CA VAL A 130 2.46 -5.32 18.45
C VAL A 130 1.41 -5.44 19.53
N GLN A 131 0.38 -4.62 19.47
CA GLN A 131 -0.75 -4.65 20.40
C GLN A 131 -2.07 -4.85 19.66
N LYS A 132 -2.96 -5.68 20.20
CA LYS A 132 -4.29 -5.97 19.66
C LYS A 132 -5.37 -5.40 20.56
N PHE A 133 -6.38 -4.78 19.95
CA PHE A 133 -7.52 -4.15 20.63
C PHE A 133 -8.83 -4.56 19.99
N THR A 134 -9.93 -4.40 20.72
CA THR A 134 -11.28 -4.38 20.13
C THR A 134 -11.47 -3.12 19.27
N ALA A 135 -12.52 -3.08 18.47
CA ALA A 135 -12.92 -1.91 17.68
C ALA A 135 -13.11 -0.60 18.48
N ASN A 136 -13.26 -0.70 19.78
CA ASN A 136 -13.47 0.44 20.69
C ASN A 136 -12.26 0.71 21.60
N GLY A 137 -11.09 0.10 21.30
CA GLY A 137 -9.84 0.36 22.01
C GLY A 137 -9.64 -0.42 23.31
N THR A 138 -10.47 -1.42 23.62
CA THR A 138 -10.20 -2.31 24.75
C THR A 138 -9.04 -3.23 24.40
N PHE A 139 -7.98 -3.23 25.23
CA PHE A 139 -6.81 -4.09 25.05
C PHE A 139 -7.19 -5.58 25.11
N ILE A 140 -6.64 -6.38 24.20
CA ILE A 140 -6.85 -7.83 24.12
C ILE A 140 -5.56 -8.57 24.47
N THR A 141 -4.49 -8.33 23.71
CA THR A 141 -3.18 -8.99 23.87
C THR A 141 -2.07 -8.17 23.20
N SER A 142 -0.83 -8.52 23.51
CA SER A 142 0.36 -7.96 22.86
C SER A 142 1.45 -9.01 22.73
N TRP A 143 2.39 -8.76 21.83
CA TRP A 143 3.57 -9.61 21.64
C TRP A 143 4.73 -8.83 21.02
N GLY A 144 5.87 -9.47 21.00
CA GLY A 144 7.09 -8.95 20.43
C GLY A 144 7.93 -8.17 21.44
N SER A 145 9.15 -8.63 21.63
CA SER A 145 10.17 -7.91 22.39
C SER A 145 11.26 -7.39 21.45
N THR A 146 12.12 -6.52 21.93
CA THR A 146 13.28 -6.04 21.16
C THR A 146 14.28 -7.18 20.90
N GLY A 147 14.74 -7.30 19.65
CA GLY A 147 15.80 -8.26 19.29
C GLY A 147 15.75 -8.75 17.85
N LEU A 148 16.66 -9.69 17.54
CA LEU A 148 16.86 -10.24 16.20
C LEU A 148 16.21 -11.63 16.01
N GLY A 149 15.73 -12.25 17.08
CA GLY A 149 15.12 -13.59 17.09
C GLY A 149 13.74 -13.62 16.45
N ASP A 150 13.18 -14.82 16.31
CA ASP A 150 11.81 -14.99 15.85
C ASP A 150 10.83 -14.48 16.92
N GLY A 151 9.86 -13.67 16.48
CA GLY A 151 8.94 -12.97 17.38
C GLY A 151 9.52 -11.74 18.06
N GLN A 152 10.78 -11.38 17.80
CA GLN A 152 11.41 -10.16 18.27
C GLN A 152 11.49 -9.13 17.13
N PHE A 153 11.59 -7.84 17.47
CA PHE A 153 11.62 -6.75 16.51
C PHE A 153 12.69 -5.72 16.88
N ILE A 154 13.27 -5.08 15.88
CA ILE A 154 14.06 -3.87 16.07
C ILE A 154 13.16 -2.65 15.84
N ASN A 155 12.50 -2.61 14.70
CA ASN A 155 11.64 -1.50 14.31
C ASN A 155 10.38 -2.04 13.62
N PRO A 156 9.33 -2.44 14.37
CA PRO A 156 8.07 -2.85 13.77
C PRO A 156 7.43 -1.66 13.04
N GLY A 157 7.24 -1.80 11.73
CA GLY A 157 6.67 -0.78 10.85
C GLY A 157 5.26 -1.12 10.39
N GLY A 158 5.07 -1.26 9.08
CA GLY A 158 3.79 -1.61 8.48
C GLY A 158 3.24 -2.96 8.97
N ILE A 159 1.94 -3.04 9.06
CA ILE A 159 1.23 -4.22 9.55
C ILE A 159 0.03 -4.54 8.66
N ALA A 160 -0.20 -5.82 8.37
CA ALA A 160 -1.35 -6.29 7.62
C ALA A 160 -1.95 -7.56 8.25
N VAL A 161 -3.23 -7.79 8.01
CA VAL A 161 -3.94 -8.99 8.47
C VAL A 161 -4.61 -9.67 7.27
N ASP A 162 -4.37 -11.00 7.12
CA ASP A 162 -5.03 -11.77 6.06
C ASP A 162 -6.45 -12.21 6.47
N SER A 163 -7.20 -12.78 5.51
CA SER A 163 -8.58 -13.25 5.74
C SER A 163 -8.68 -14.41 6.74
N SER A 164 -7.58 -15.08 7.05
CA SER A 164 -7.47 -16.14 8.05
C SER A 164 -7.12 -15.60 9.44
N GLY A 165 -6.90 -14.29 9.56
CA GLY A 165 -6.50 -13.62 10.80
C GLY A 165 -4.99 -13.71 11.11
N ASN A 166 -4.16 -14.13 10.16
CA ASN A 166 -2.70 -14.05 10.36
C ASN A 166 -2.24 -12.61 10.21
N VAL A 167 -1.31 -12.21 11.07
CA VAL A 167 -0.75 -10.87 11.16
C VAL A 167 0.65 -10.86 10.57
N TYR A 168 0.89 -9.94 9.64
CA TYR A 168 2.20 -9.72 9.02
C TYR A 168 2.75 -8.40 9.51
N VAL A 169 4.01 -8.39 9.95
CA VAL A 169 4.66 -7.20 10.52
C VAL A 169 6.01 -7.00 9.85
N GLY A 170 6.21 -5.84 9.25
CA GLY A 170 7.50 -5.40 8.74
C GLY A 170 8.44 -5.03 9.88
N ASP A 171 9.68 -5.47 9.81
CA ASP A 171 10.70 -5.23 10.82
C ASP A 171 11.94 -4.66 10.13
N PHE A 172 12.06 -3.34 10.11
CA PHE A 172 13.13 -2.65 9.40
C PHE A 172 14.36 -2.39 10.31
N GLY A 173 15.40 -1.77 9.75
CA GLY A 173 16.70 -1.59 10.41
C GLY A 173 17.63 -2.78 10.17
N GLU A 174 18.15 -3.40 11.22
CA GLU A 174 19.09 -4.53 11.08
C GLU A 174 18.40 -5.80 10.58
N ASN A 175 17.13 -6.02 10.92
CA ASN A 175 16.37 -7.22 10.56
C ASN A 175 15.94 -7.25 9.10
N ASN A 176 15.42 -6.15 8.56
CA ASN A 176 14.92 -6.03 7.19
C ASN A 176 14.15 -7.28 6.71
N ARG A 177 13.11 -7.63 7.44
CA ARG A 177 12.29 -8.82 7.22
C ARG A 177 10.81 -8.54 7.44
N VAL A 178 9.95 -9.47 7.04
CA VAL A 178 8.54 -9.55 7.46
C VAL A 178 8.34 -10.78 8.29
N GLN A 179 7.65 -10.67 9.42
CA GLN A 179 7.27 -11.79 10.26
C GLN A 179 5.77 -12.02 10.22
N LYS A 180 5.36 -13.29 10.19
CA LYS A 180 3.97 -13.77 10.21
C LYS A 180 3.65 -14.39 11.56
N PHE A 181 2.50 -14.03 12.10
CA PHE A 181 1.95 -14.51 13.36
C PHE A 181 0.51 -14.98 13.19
N ASP A 182 0.03 -15.82 14.10
CA ASP A 182 -1.42 -16.02 14.23
C ASP A 182 -2.08 -14.82 14.92
N SER A 183 -3.41 -14.83 15.02
CA SER A 183 -4.20 -13.74 15.61
C SER A 183 -3.95 -13.51 17.11
N ASN A 184 -3.21 -14.39 17.78
CA ASN A 184 -2.83 -14.31 19.20
C ASN A 184 -1.36 -13.97 19.39
N GLY A 185 -0.61 -13.71 18.30
CA GLY A 185 0.80 -13.33 18.35
C GLY A 185 1.78 -14.50 18.39
N LYS A 186 1.35 -15.74 18.14
CA LYS A 186 2.26 -16.88 18.02
C LYS A 186 2.98 -16.79 16.66
N PHE A 187 4.31 -16.79 16.69
CA PHE A 187 5.13 -16.79 15.49
C PHE A 187 4.84 -18.01 14.59
N ILE A 188 4.70 -17.77 13.30
CA ILE A 188 4.46 -18.79 12.27
C ILE A 188 5.65 -18.89 11.32
N ALA A 189 6.08 -17.78 10.75
CA ALA A 189 7.10 -17.74 9.72
C ALA A 189 7.72 -16.34 9.59
N LYS A 190 8.82 -16.27 8.86
CA LYS A 190 9.42 -15.01 8.42
C LYS A 190 9.86 -15.11 6.97
N LEU A 191 9.89 -13.97 6.29
CA LEU A 191 10.45 -13.84 4.96
C LEU A 191 11.33 -12.60 4.89
N GLY A 192 12.32 -12.64 4.03
CA GLY A 192 13.25 -11.54 3.82
C GLY A 192 14.54 -11.66 4.62
N ALA A 193 15.50 -10.91 4.15
CA ALA A 193 16.80 -10.66 4.76
C ALA A 193 17.31 -9.31 4.24
N PRO A 194 18.29 -8.66 4.89
CA PRO A 194 18.88 -7.44 4.37
C PRO A 194 19.49 -7.62 2.97
N GLY A 195 19.16 -6.73 2.03
CA GLY A 195 19.74 -6.75 0.68
C GLY A 195 18.83 -6.23 -0.43
N SER A 196 19.25 -6.41 -1.67
CA SER A 196 18.57 -5.90 -2.88
C SER A 196 18.14 -7.00 -3.88
N ASP A 197 18.46 -8.26 -3.62
CA ASP A 197 18.00 -9.38 -4.43
C ASP A 197 16.49 -9.64 -4.27
N ASP A 198 15.94 -10.57 -5.04
CA ASP A 198 14.55 -10.99 -4.91
C ASP A 198 14.34 -11.66 -3.54
N GLY A 199 13.33 -11.16 -2.81
CA GLY A 199 13.06 -11.62 -1.46
C GLY A 199 13.94 -11.01 -0.37
N GLN A 200 14.88 -10.11 -0.70
CA GLN A 200 15.62 -9.30 0.28
C GLN A 200 15.02 -7.90 0.35
N PHE A 201 15.22 -7.21 1.49
CA PHE A 201 14.68 -5.87 1.72
C PHE A 201 15.74 -4.90 2.26
N ILE A 202 15.52 -3.62 1.95
CA ILE A 202 16.11 -2.49 2.66
C ILE A 202 14.95 -1.59 3.10
N THR A 203 14.70 -1.54 4.40
CA THR A 203 13.57 -0.79 4.97
C THR A 203 12.22 -1.23 4.39
N PRO A 204 11.71 -2.42 4.74
CA PRO A 204 10.34 -2.83 4.41
C PRO A 204 9.38 -1.94 5.21
N ALA A 205 8.88 -0.87 4.54
CA ALA A 205 8.16 0.22 5.21
C ALA A 205 6.72 -0.16 5.52
N ASP A 206 6.00 -0.71 4.55
CA ASP A 206 4.60 -1.06 4.71
C ASP A 206 4.22 -2.33 3.93
N ILE A 207 3.08 -2.93 4.30
CA ILE A 207 2.65 -4.24 3.86
C ILE A 207 1.16 -4.24 3.56
N ALA A 208 0.77 -4.89 2.46
CA ALA A 208 -0.63 -5.20 2.18
C ALA A 208 -0.80 -6.68 1.82
N VAL A 209 -1.98 -7.24 2.09
CA VAL A 209 -2.34 -8.61 1.73
C VAL A 209 -3.60 -8.59 0.88
N ASP A 210 -3.58 -9.27 -0.27
CA ASP A 210 -4.76 -9.40 -1.11
C ASP A 210 -5.71 -10.54 -0.64
N LYS A 211 -6.89 -10.63 -1.24
CA LYS A 211 -7.89 -11.66 -0.90
C LYS A 211 -7.42 -13.10 -1.12
N ALA A 212 -6.40 -13.30 -1.97
CA ALA A 212 -5.80 -14.61 -2.22
C ALA A 212 -4.69 -14.95 -1.20
N GLY A 213 -4.37 -14.01 -0.30
CA GLY A 213 -3.31 -14.13 0.68
C GLY A 213 -1.92 -13.77 0.13
N ASN A 214 -1.81 -13.19 -1.07
CA ASN A 214 -0.53 -12.72 -1.56
C ASN A 214 -0.10 -11.47 -0.78
N LEU A 215 1.17 -11.42 -0.43
CA LEU A 215 1.79 -10.34 0.31
C LEU A 215 2.48 -9.37 -0.62
N TYR A 216 2.24 -8.08 -0.39
CA TYR A 216 2.89 -6.98 -1.10
C TYR A 216 3.67 -6.14 -0.09
N VAL A 217 4.95 -5.93 -0.32
CA VAL A 217 5.86 -5.23 0.60
C VAL A 217 6.48 -4.02 -0.11
N VAL A 218 6.32 -2.84 0.47
CA VAL A 218 7.06 -1.65 0.08
C VAL A 218 8.49 -1.79 0.58
N ASP A 219 9.41 -2.04 -0.32
CA ASP A 219 10.84 -2.14 -0.08
C ASP A 219 11.48 -0.76 -0.35
N ALA A 220 11.28 0.15 0.61
CA ALA A 220 11.49 1.58 0.44
C ALA A 220 12.94 1.94 0.09
N GLY A 221 13.92 1.31 0.74
CA GLY A 221 15.32 1.57 0.47
C GLY A 221 15.79 1.06 -0.90
N ASN A 222 15.05 0.12 -1.50
CA ASN A 222 15.28 -0.35 -2.87
C ASN A 222 14.36 0.32 -3.91
N ASN A 223 13.49 1.25 -3.51
CA ASN A 223 12.55 1.96 -4.38
C ASN A 223 11.68 1.01 -5.23
N ARG A 224 11.11 -0.01 -4.59
CA ARG A 224 10.31 -1.04 -5.27
C ARG A 224 9.20 -1.57 -4.37
N VAL A 225 8.24 -2.27 -4.99
CA VAL A 225 7.31 -3.17 -4.33
C VAL A 225 7.67 -4.60 -4.70
N GLN A 226 7.65 -5.52 -3.76
CA GLN A 226 7.79 -6.95 -4.00
C GLN A 226 6.52 -7.68 -3.63
N LYS A 227 6.11 -8.65 -4.47
CA LYS A 227 4.94 -9.51 -4.28
C LYS A 227 5.38 -10.94 -4.00
N PHE A 228 4.73 -11.55 -3.01
CA PHE A 228 4.96 -12.95 -2.60
C PHE A 228 3.62 -13.69 -2.55
N ASP A 229 3.65 -15.00 -2.69
CA ASP A 229 2.46 -15.82 -2.43
C ASP A 229 2.20 -15.99 -0.91
N SER A 230 1.10 -16.66 -0.56
CA SER A 230 0.66 -16.84 0.83
C SER A 230 1.61 -17.66 1.71
N ILE A 231 2.58 -18.36 1.11
CA ILE A 231 3.64 -19.11 1.80
C ILE A 231 4.99 -18.39 1.78
N GLY A 232 5.05 -17.17 1.24
CA GLY A 232 6.26 -16.33 1.23
C GLY A 232 7.19 -16.56 0.03
N LYS A 233 6.76 -17.26 -1.02
CA LYS A 233 7.55 -17.42 -2.23
C LYS A 233 7.44 -16.16 -3.09
N PHE A 234 8.57 -15.63 -3.54
CA PHE A 234 8.63 -14.49 -4.45
C PHE A 234 7.87 -14.76 -5.77
N ILE A 235 7.04 -13.80 -6.17
CA ILE A 235 6.27 -13.83 -7.43
C ILE A 235 6.83 -12.82 -8.42
N THR A 236 6.87 -11.54 -8.04
CA THR A 236 7.28 -10.44 -8.92
C THR A 236 7.68 -9.21 -8.11
N LYS A 237 8.30 -8.25 -8.79
CA LYS A 237 8.59 -6.93 -8.25
C LYS A 237 8.43 -5.87 -9.33
N TRP A 238 8.18 -4.63 -8.91
CA TRP A 238 8.18 -3.47 -9.80
C TRP A 238 8.66 -2.22 -9.06
N GLY A 239 9.02 -1.23 -9.83
CA GLY A 239 9.59 0.02 -9.34
C GLY A 239 11.10 0.08 -9.50
N THR A 240 11.57 1.29 -9.71
CA THR A 240 12.99 1.68 -9.74
C THR A 240 13.09 3.11 -9.21
N ALA A 241 14.26 3.53 -8.76
CA ALA A 241 14.46 4.90 -8.30
C ALA A 241 14.14 5.93 -9.40
N GLY A 242 13.32 6.93 -9.08
CA GLY A 242 12.97 8.02 -9.99
C GLY A 242 11.60 8.63 -9.74
N SER A 243 11.22 9.60 -10.59
CA SER A 243 9.96 10.35 -10.51
C SER A 243 8.97 10.08 -11.65
N GLY A 244 9.33 9.22 -12.62
CA GLY A 244 8.46 8.82 -13.72
C GLY A 244 7.37 7.85 -13.27
N ASP A 245 6.44 7.54 -14.16
CA ASP A 245 5.37 6.56 -13.94
C ASP A 245 5.96 5.18 -13.65
N GLY A 246 5.52 4.56 -12.54
CA GLY A 246 6.03 3.28 -12.08
C GLY A 246 7.42 3.34 -11.41
N GLN A 247 8.04 4.51 -11.31
CA GLN A 247 9.26 4.72 -10.52
C GLN A 247 8.90 5.23 -9.12
N PHE A 248 9.78 5.10 -8.15
CA PHE A 248 9.59 5.56 -6.77
C PHE A 248 10.76 6.42 -6.29
N SER A 249 10.45 7.47 -5.52
CA SER A 249 11.45 8.31 -4.88
C SER A 249 11.56 8.07 -3.37
N ALA A 250 10.43 7.84 -2.72
CA ALA A 250 10.32 7.54 -1.30
C ALA A 250 8.98 6.84 -1.04
N PRO A 251 8.79 5.59 -1.50
CA PRO A 251 7.55 4.88 -1.29
C PRO A 251 7.41 4.53 0.19
N VAL A 252 6.21 4.74 0.76
CA VAL A 252 5.94 4.56 2.20
C VAL A 252 4.77 3.62 2.44
N GLY A 253 3.54 4.03 2.10
CA GLY A 253 2.32 3.28 2.38
C GLY A 253 1.83 2.48 1.17
N ILE A 254 1.15 1.37 1.43
CA ILE A 254 0.55 0.52 0.40
C ILE A 254 -0.82 0.01 0.82
N VAL A 255 -1.78 0.01 -0.11
CA VAL A 255 -3.09 -0.62 0.09
C VAL A 255 -3.57 -1.28 -1.19
N ILE A 256 -4.44 -2.30 -1.03
CA ILE A 256 -5.02 -3.05 -2.14
C ILE A 256 -6.55 -2.90 -2.08
N ASP A 257 -7.17 -2.52 -3.22
CA ASP A 257 -8.62 -2.44 -3.32
C ASP A 257 -9.29 -3.81 -3.51
N SER A 258 -10.62 -3.82 -3.50
CA SER A 258 -11.40 -5.05 -3.67
C SER A 258 -11.24 -5.71 -5.05
N SER A 259 -10.75 -4.97 -6.04
CA SER A 259 -10.47 -5.43 -7.41
C SER A 259 -9.04 -5.94 -7.59
N GLY A 260 -8.19 -5.79 -6.55
CA GLY A 260 -6.79 -6.19 -6.56
C GLY A 260 -5.85 -5.12 -7.12
N ASN A 261 -6.31 -3.88 -7.31
CA ASN A 261 -5.40 -2.79 -7.66
C ASN A 261 -4.60 -2.35 -6.44
N VAL A 262 -3.35 -2.01 -6.66
CA VAL A 262 -2.37 -1.63 -5.63
C VAL A 262 -2.14 -0.12 -5.69
N TYR A 263 -2.26 0.53 -4.55
CA TYR A 263 -2.00 1.96 -4.40
C TYR A 263 -0.79 2.15 -3.50
N VAL A 264 0.15 2.98 -3.94
CA VAL A 264 1.40 3.26 -3.21
C VAL A 264 1.56 4.76 -3.05
N SER A 265 1.73 5.20 -1.81
CA SER A 265 2.13 6.58 -1.51
C SER A 265 3.63 6.76 -1.75
N ASP A 266 4.02 7.79 -2.48
CA ASP A 266 5.39 8.01 -2.93
C ASP A 266 5.72 9.51 -2.99
N ASN A 267 6.59 10.00 -2.13
CA ASN A 267 7.10 11.37 -2.10
C ASN A 267 6.00 12.45 -2.13
N ASN A 268 5.49 12.80 -3.32
CA ASN A 268 4.48 13.85 -3.52
C ASN A 268 3.28 13.38 -4.36
N ARG A 269 3.02 12.08 -4.42
CA ARG A 269 1.94 11.48 -5.21
C ARG A 269 1.46 10.16 -4.63
N VAL A 270 0.31 9.71 -5.08
CA VAL A 270 -0.10 8.30 -4.99
C VAL A 270 -0.07 7.70 -6.39
N GLN A 271 0.47 6.52 -6.54
CA GLN A 271 0.47 5.76 -7.78
C GLN A 271 -0.42 4.52 -7.66
N LYS A 272 -1.20 4.24 -8.70
CA LYS A 272 -2.06 3.05 -8.81
C LYS A 272 -1.48 2.08 -9.83
N PHE A 273 -1.49 0.81 -9.48
CA PHE A 273 -1.02 -0.30 -10.31
C PHE A 273 -2.08 -1.41 -10.34
N ASP A 274 -2.00 -2.27 -11.35
CA ASP A 274 -2.71 -3.56 -11.29
C ASP A 274 -2.00 -4.53 -10.33
N SER A 275 -2.59 -5.71 -10.12
CA SER A 275 -2.06 -6.73 -9.21
C SER A 275 -0.70 -7.34 -9.64
N ASN A 276 -0.22 -7.03 -10.85
CA ASN A 276 1.06 -7.48 -11.39
C ASN A 276 2.10 -6.35 -11.46
N GLY A 277 1.74 -5.16 -10.96
CA GLY A 277 2.63 -3.99 -10.94
C GLY A 277 2.65 -3.17 -12.22
N LYS A 278 1.69 -3.37 -13.13
CA LYS A 278 1.55 -2.49 -14.30
C LYS A 278 0.93 -1.16 -13.84
N PHE A 279 1.62 -0.06 -14.13
CA PHE A 279 1.13 1.29 -13.85
C PHE A 279 -0.21 1.58 -14.54
N ILE A 280 -1.14 2.19 -13.79
CA ILE A 280 -2.45 2.60 -14.27
C ILE A 280 -2.57 4.12 -14.30
N THR A 281 -2.38 4.78 -13.16
CA THR A 281 -2.48 6.24 -13.02
C THR A 281 -1.76 6.74 -11.76
N ASN A 282 -1.63 8.05 -11.63
CA ASN A 282 -1.18 8.71 -10.40
C ASN A 282 -1.90 10.04 -10.20
N TRP A 283 -1.83 10.57 -8.99
CA TRP A 283 -2.27 11.93 -8.66
C TRP A 283 -1.41 12.54 -7.56
N THR A 284 -1.36 13.86 -7.54
CA THR A 284 -0.52 14.61 -6.60
C THR A 284 -1.15 14.66 -5.21
N VAL A 285 -0.33 14.40 -4.19
CA VAL A 285 -0.58 14.64 -2.77
C VAL A 285 0.69 15.26 -2.20
N SER A 286 0.61 16.31 -1.39
CA SER A 286 1.81 17.10 -1.03
C SER A 286 2.88 16.31 -0.30
N SER A 287 2.50 15.49 0.68
CA SER A 287 3.41 14.62 1.44
C SER A 287 2.63 13.40 1.92
N PRO A 288 2.30 12.46 0.98
CA PRO A 288 1.50 11.29 1.32
C PRO A 288 2.27 10.33 2.21
N PHE A 289 1.56 9.76 3.20
CA PHE A 289 2.13 8.77 4.11
C PHE A 289 1.24 7.52 4.14
N GLY A 290 0.61 7.18 5.27
CA GLY A 290 -0.34 6.07 5.35
C GLY A 290 -1.52 6.23 4.40
N ILE A 291 -2.01 5.13 3.87
CA ILE A 291 -3.03 5.08 2.83
C ILE A 291 -4.01 3.94 3.09
N ALA A 292 -5.30 4.20 2.91
CA ALA A 292 -6.35 3.19 2.99
C ALA A 292 -7.37 3.36 1.86
N VAL A 293 -8.11 2.30 1.53
CA VAL A 293 -9.18 2.33 0.53
C VAL A 293 -10.46 1.75 1.13
N ASP A 294 -11.59 2.45 0.94
CA ASP A 294 -12.88 1.95 1.38
C ASP A 294 -13.52 0.98 0.37
N SER A 295 -14.60 0.32 0.76
CA SER A 295 -15.32 -0.61 -0.11
C SER A 295 -15.94 0.05 -1.35
N GLY A 296 -16.08 1.37 -1.36
CA GLY A 296 -16.55 2.17 -2.50
C GLY A 296 -15.43 2.61 -3.44
N GLY A 297 -14.16 2.28 -3.13
CA GLY A 297 -13.00 2.66 -3.94
C GLY A 297 -12.49 4.08 -3.68
N LYS A 298 -12.96 4.77 -2.64
CA LYS A 298 -12.35 6.04 -2.23
C LYS A 298 -11.04 5.77 -1.50
N VAL A 299 -10.02 6.56 -1.85
CA VAL A 299 -8.67 6.44 -1.29
C VAL A 299 -8.46 7.52 -0.26
N TYR A 300 -8.16 7.13 0.96
CA TYR A 300 -7.85 7.99 2.09
C TYR A 300 -6.34 8.05 2.25
N VAL A 301 -5.78 9.25 2.28
CA VAL A 301 -4.33 9.48 2.34
C VAL A 301 -4.01 10.46 3.45
N ILE A 302 -3.08 10.12 4.31
CA ILE A 302 -2.47 11.08 5.23
C ILE A 302 -1.62 12.04 4.42
N ASP A 303 -1.88 13.33 4.55
CA ASP A 303 -1.01 14.39 4.04
C ASP A 303 -0.24 15.03 5.20
N GLN A 304 1.03 14.70 5.31
CA GLN A 304 1.91 15.21 6.38
C GLN A 304 2.11 16.73 6.32
N THR A 305 1.91 17.38 5.17
CA THR A 305 1.99 18.84 5.05
C THR A 305 0.86 19.51 5.82
N THR A 306 -0.36 19.02 5.66
CA THR A 306 -1.54 19.56 6.35
C THR A 306 -1.75 18.95 7.73
N GLY A 307 -1.16 17.79 8.00
CA GLY A 307 -1.41 16.98 9.19
C GLY A 307 -2.84 16.44 9.24
N GLY A 308 -3.50 16.28 8.09
CA GLY A 308 -4.86 15.79 7.96
C GLY A 308 -4.98 14.61 7.00
N ILE A 309 -6.21 14.18 6.78
CA ILE A 309 -6.56 13.09 5.87
C ILE A 309 -7.29 13.69 4.67
N GLN A 310 -6.81 13.35 3.48
CA GLN A 310 -7.40 13.71 2.19
C GLN A 310 -8.07 12.48 1.60
N ILE A 311 -9.25 12.67 0.98
CA ILE A 311 -10.06 11.61 0.39
C ILE A 311 -10.15 11.86 -1.10
N TYR A 312 -9.75 10.87 -1.88
CA TYR A 312 -9.78 10.92 -3.34
C TYR A 312 -10.80 9.93 -3.89
N GLY A 313 -11.56 10.37 -4.87
CA GLY A 313 -12.54 9.56 -5.60
C GLY A 313 -12.22 9.50 -7.08
N LEU A 314 -12.55 8.38 -7.72
CA LEU A 314 -12.49 8.24 -9.17
C LEU A 314 -13.59 9.12 -9.79
N ILE A 315 -13.21 10.04 -10.71
CA ILE A 315 -14.14 10.95 -11.39
C ILE A 315 -14.39 10.57 -12.85
N SER A 316 -13.47 9.82 -13.48
CA SER A 316 -13.61 9.29 -14.84
C SER A 316 -12.71 8.07 -15.05
N SER A 317 -13.15 7.17 -15.85
CA SER A 317 -12.42 5.96 -16.27
C SER A 317 -12.52 5.78 -17.77
#